data_29ef8b50803cdca9fdf27c3ea68af79b
#
_entry.id   29ef8b50803cdca9fdf27c3ea68af79b
#
_cell.length_a   1.000
_cell.length_b   1.000
_cell.length_c   1.000
_cell.angle_alpha   90.00
_cell.angle_beta   90.00
_cell.angle_gamma   90.00
#
_symmetry.space_group_name_H-M   'P 1'
#
loop_
_entity.id
_entity.type
_entity.pdbx_description
1 polymer ?
#
loop_
_entity_poly.entity_id
_entity_poly.type
_entity_poly.pdbx_seq_one_letter_code
_entity_poly.pdbx_strand_id
1 'polypeptide(L)'
;GDPDFAAYYKEPSKRIDNPQLNLVYIYGESLERTYFDNDAFPNLTPELGRIKDEAIDFSNTMQLPGTDYTIAGMVASQCGIPLFAPFEGNASASVSSFFPQNICLGDILKTSGYENCFVQGANLRFAGKDVFLKSHGFDHLYGAEELKTTVADPTYRNDWGFYDDTVLDETWKKFEELSQSGKRFSLFALTVDTHHPDGFISR
;
A
#
# COMPACT_ATOMS: atom_id res chain seq x y z
N GLY A 1 -22.70 17.84 -2.40
CA GLY A 1 -22.19 16.84 -1.49
C GLY A 1 -23.24 16.49 -0.47
N ASP A 2 -23.23 15.26 0.01
CA ASP A 2 -24.13 14.81 1.06
C ASP A 2 -23.86 15.62 2.34
N PRO A 3 -24.85 16.37 2.87
CA PRO A 3 -24.65 17.17 4.08
C PRO A 3 -24.31 16.31 5.31
N ASP A 4 -24.70 15.04 5.32
CA ASP A 4 -24.37 14.13 6.40
C ASP A 4 -22.88 13.73 6.39
N PHE A 5 -22.27 13.56 5.21
CA PHE A 5 -20.84 13.28 5.10
C PHE A 5 -20.00 14.45 5.65
N ALA A 6 -20.35 15.68 5.32
CA ALA A 6 -19.64 16.88 5.77
C ALA A 6 -19.65 17.03 7.31
N ALA A 7 -20.66 16.51 7.98
CA ALA A 7 -20.76 16.55 9.44
C ALA A 7 -19.78 15.58 10.14
N TYR A 8 -19.41 14.51 9.46
CA TYR A 8 -18.52 13.48 10.02
C TYR A 8 -17.06 13.58 9.53
N TYR A 9 -16.84 14.19 8.36
CA TYR A 9 -15.49 14.39 7.85
C TYR A 9 -14.76 15.46 8.66
N LYS A 10 -13.58 15.08 9.18
CA LYS A 10 -12.67 16.00 9.85
C LYS A 10 -11.41 16.14 9.01
N GLU A 11 -11.12 17.38 8.61
CA GLU A 11 -9.88 17.67 7.91
C GLU A 11 -8.69 17.39 8.84
N PRO A 12 -7.72 16.56 8.43
CA PRO A 12 -6.56 16.28 9.25
C PRO A 12 -5.59 17.45 9.29
N SER A 13 -4.64 17.39 10.21
CA SER A 13 -3.48 18.28 10.19
C SER A 13 -2.72 18.11 8.87
N LYS A 14 -2.33 19.22 8.23
CA LYS A 14 -1.68 19.19 6.90
C LYS A 14 -0.20 18.85 6.96
N ARG A 15 0.37 18.74 8.15
CA ARG A 15 1.80 18.69 8.35
C ARG A 15 2.16 18.03 9.68
N ILE A 16 3.27 17.31 9.69
CA ILE A 16 3.94 16.82 10.90
C ILE A 16 5.02 17.84 11.28
N ASP A 17 4.96 18.33 12.50
CA ASP A 17 5.99 19.24 13.01
C ASP A 17 7.23 18.46 13.42
N ASN A 18 8.41 18.88 12.91
CA ASN A 18 9.70 18.31 13.22
C ASN A 18 9.75 16.78 13.15
N PRO A 19 9.48 16.16 11.99
CA PRO A 19 9.43 14.71 11.84
C PRO A 19 10.80 14.08 12.09
N GLN A 20 10.85 13.08 13.00
CA GLN A 20 12.08 12.42 13.42
C GLN A 20 12.27 11.02 12.80
N LEU A 21 11.18 10.40 12.33
CA LEU A 21 11.18 9.00 11.90
C LEU A 21 10.85 8.88 10.42
N ASN A 22 11.51 7.95 9.75
CA ASN A 22 11.06 7.45 8.47
C ASN A 22 9.87 6.51 8.65
N LEU A 23 9.08 6.32 7.61
CA LEU A 23 7.92 5.42 7.60
C LEU A 23 8.15 4.30 6.58
N VAL A 24 8.03 3.05 7.01
CA VAL A 24 7.86 1.90 6.13
C VAL A 24 6.46 1.34 6.35
N TYR A 25 5.69 1.23 5.28
CA TYR A 25 4.30 0.80 5.30
C TYR A 25 4.09 -0.35 4.31
N ILE A 26 3.76 -1.52 4.80
CA ILE A 26 3.58 -2.72 3.97
C ILE A 26 2.12 -3.14 3.98
N TYR A 27 1.50 -3.17 2.78
CA TYR A 27 0.19 -3.76 2.57
C TYR A 27 0.36 -5.26 2.28
N GLY A 28 -0.15 -6.11 3.16
CA GLY A 28 -0.24 -7.55 2.94
C GLY A 28 -1.56 -7.89 2.24
N GLU A 29 -1.56 -7.96 0.92
CA GLU A 29 -2.77 -8.26 0.14
C GLU A 29 -3.35 -9.61 0.49
N SER A 30 -4.64 -9.67 0.85
CA SER A 30 -5.34 -10.89 1.24
C SER A 30 -4.71 -11.67 2.41
N LEU A 31 -3.86 -11.03 3.19
CA LEU A 31 -3.26 -11.63 4.38
C LEU A 31 -4.24 -11.51 5.57
N GLU A 32 -4.89 -12.61 5.88
CA GLU A 32 -5.91 -12.66 6.93
C GLU A 32 -5.34 -13.02 8.31
N ARG A 33 -5.97 -12.51 9.37
CA ARG A 33 -5.59 -12.85 10.74
C ARG A 33 -5.73 -14.34 11.05
N THR A 34 -6.63 -15.05 10.38
CA THR A 34 -6.80 -16.49 10.52
C THR A 34 -5.50 -17.28 10.27
N TYR A 35 -4.61 -16.76 9.41
CA TYR A 35 -3.31 -17.39 9.14
C TYR A 35 -2.34 -17.38 10.32
N PHE A 36 -2.61 -16.57 11.34
CA PHE A 36 -1.88 -16.56 12.62
C PHE A 36 -2.47 -17.51 13.66
N ASP A 37 -3.60 -18.11 13.39
CA ASP A 37 -4.25 -19.08 14.27
C ASP A 37 -3.61 -20.45 14.11
N ASN A 38 -2.82 -20.86 15.10
CA ASN A 38 -2.12 -22.14 15.09
C ASN A 38 -3.04 -23.36 15.17
N ASP A 39 -4.29 -23.21 15.64
CA ASP A 39 -5.26 -24.29 15.65
C ASP A 39 -5.80 -24.56 14.24
N ALA A 40 -6.04 -23.51 13.47
CA ALA A 40 -6.48 -23.61 12.07
C ALA A 40 -5.31 -23.86 11.10
N PHE A 41 -4.19 -23.17 11.30
CA PHE A 41 -3.00 -23.20 10.43
C PHE A 41 -1.71 -23.34 11.27
N PRO A 42 -1.36 -24.56 11.71
CA PRO A 42 -0.20 -24.75 12.57
C PRO A 42 1.10 -24.23 11.95
N ASN A 43 1.74 -23.29 12.63
CA ASN A 43 3.04 -22.73 12.23
C ASN A 43 3.11 -22.20 10.77
N LEU A 44 2.00 -21.61 10.28
CA LEU A 44 1.96 -21.09 8.90
C LEU A 44 2.77 -19.80 8.75
N THR A 45 2.72 -18.89 9.74
CA THR A 45 3.35 -17.58 9.69
C THR A 45 4.25 -17.31 10.90
N PRO A 46 5.29 -18.13 11.16
CA PRO A 46 6.06 -18.04 12.40
C PRO A 46 6.80 -16.71 12.56
N GLU A 47 7.38 -16.18 11.49
CA GLU A 47 8.14 -14.92 11.54
C GLU A 47 7.22 -13.71 11.70
N LEU A 48 6.11 -13.66 10.99
CA LEU A 48 5.10 -12.61 11.16
C LEU A 48 4.46 -12.69 12.54
N GLY A 49 4.23 -13.89 13.05
CA GLY A 49 3.74 -14.11 14.42
C GLY A 49 4.70 -13.53 15.46
N ARG A 50 6.01 -13.74 15.30
CA ARG A 50 7.03 -13.16 16.18
C ARG A 50 7.01 -11.63 16.13
N ILE A 51 6.95 -11.04 14.94
CA ILE A 51 6.85 -9.58 14.80
C ILE A 51 5.57 -9.06 15.47
N LYS A 52 4.43 -9.73 15.26
CA LYS A 52 3.16 -9.39 15.89
C LYS A 52 3.26 -9.37 17.42
N ASP A 53 3.93 -10.35 18.01
CA ASP A 53 4.06 -10.47 19.46
C ASP A 53 4.98 -9.40 20.08
N GLU A 54 5.91 -8.86 19.30
CA GLU A 54 6.84 -7.80 19.72
C GLU A 54 6.36 -6.38 19.38
N ALA A 55 5.23 -6.24 18.69
CA ALA A 55 4.71 -4.97 18.17
C ALA A 55 3.34 -4.61 18.75
N ILE A 56 2.82 -3.44 18.35
CA ILE A 56 1.43 -3.08 18.61
C ILE A 56 0.55 -3.83 17.62
N ASP A 57 -0.31 -4.68 18.12
CA ASP A 57 -1.24 -5.47 17.31
C ASP A 57 -2.70 -4.98 17.50
N PHE A 58 -3.32 -4.58 16.40
CA PHE A 58 -4.73 -4.16 16.38
C PHE A 58 -5.62 -5.36 16.03
N SER A 59 -5.96 -6.15 17.03
CA SER A 59 -6.68 -7.43 16.86
C SER A 59 -8.16 -7.30 16.52
N ASN A 60 -8.79 -6.16 16.80
CA ASN A 60 -10.21 -5.94 16.63
C ASN A 60 -10.52 -4.92 15.53
N THR A 61 -9.91 -5.12 14.35
CA THR A 61 -10.11 -4.28 13.19
C THR A 61 -11.01 -5.00 12.19
N MET A 62 -12.06 -4.33 11.72
CA MET A 62 -12.99 -4.86 10.71
C MET A 62 -12.92 -4.01 9.43
N GLN A 63 -13.11 -4.67 8.29
CA GLN A 63 -13.34 -3.98 7.02
C GLN A 63 -14.79 -3.48 6.95
N LEU A 64 -14.93 -2.22 6.55
CA LEU A 64 -16.24 -1.63 6.26
C LEU A 64 -16.55 -1.74 4.75
N PRO A 65 -17.83 -1.67 4.35
CA PRO A 65 -18.18 -1.56 2.94
C PRO A 65 -17.43 -0.39 2.27
N GLY A 66 -16.94 -0.62 1.05
CA GLY A 66 -16.13 0.37 0.32
C GLY A 66 -14.66 0.44 0.74
N THR A 67 -14.17 -0.55 1.51
CA THR A 67 -12.75 -0.67 1.91
C THR A 67 -12.17 -2.07 1.65
N ASP A 68 -12.91 -2.94 0.98
CA ASP A 68 -12.70 -4.39 0.92
C ASP A 68 -12.01 -4.90 -0.36
N TYR A 69 -11.45 -4.00 -1.16
CA TYR A 69 -10.57 -4.35 -2.28
C TYR A 69 -9.35 -3.42 -2.31
N THR A 70 -8.30 -3.77 -3.02
CA THR A 70 -6.97 -3.18 -2.87
C THR A 70 -6.94 -1.67 -2.91
N ILE A 71 -7.44 -1.04 -3.98
CA ILE A 71 -7.43 0.42 -4.09
C ILE A 71 -8.32 1.08 -3.04
N ALA A 72 -9.45 0.47 -2.70
CA ALA A 72 -10.33 0.98 -1.65
C ALA A 72 -9.69 0.90 -0.27
N GLY A 73 -8.95 -0.18 0.02
CA GLY A 73 -8.16 -0.31 1.26
C GLY A 73 -7.05 0.73 1.35
N MET A 74 -6.37 1.02 0.23
CA MET A 74 -5.35 2.08 0.16
C MET A 74 -5.96 3.46 0.41
N VAL A 75 -7.08 3.78 -0.24
CA VAL A 75 -7.80 5.05 -0.04
C VAL A 75 -8.29 5.18 1.42
N ALA A 76 -8.87 4.13 1.97
CA ALA A 76 -9.35 4.14 3.34
C ALA A 76 -8.23 4.36 4.35
N SER A 77 -7.12 3.62 4.23
CA SER A 77 -5.99 3.73 5.15
C SER A 77 -5.21 5.03 5.04
N GLN A 78 -5.16 5.63 3.85
CA GLN A 78 -4.39 6.86 3.61
C GLN A 78 -5.23 8.13 3.69
N CYS A 79 -6.52 8.05 3.37
CA CYS A 79 -7.40 9.22 3.30
C CYS A 79 -8.53 9.21 4.33
N GLY A 80 -8.76 8.09 5.03
CA GLY A 80 -9.82 7.96 6.03
C GLY A 80 -11.24 7.98 5.46
N ILE A 81 -11.41 7.63 4.19
CA ILE A 81 -12.71 7.62 3.50
C ILE A 81 -12.91 6.31 2.74
N PRO A 82 -14.15 5.82 2.60
CA PRO A 82 -14.45 4.67 1.76
C PRO A 82 -14.40 5.03 0.27
N LEU A 83 -14.16 4.03 -0.58
CA LEU A 83 -14.23 4.15 -2.03
C LEU A 83 -15.42 3.32 -2.53
N PHE A 84 -16.47 3.99 -2.98
CA PHE A 84 -17.65 3.34 -3.54
C PHE A 84 -17.64 3.39 -5.07
N ALA A 85 -18.42 2.49 -5.70
CA ALA A 85 -18.66 2.53 -7.15
C ALA A 85 -18.86 3.97 -7.67
N PRO A 86 -18.45 4.26 -8.92
CA PRO A 86 -18.30 3.34 -10.05
C PRO A 86 -16.91 2.70 -10.24
N PHE A 87 -16.06 2.72 -9.24
CA PHE A 87 -14.64 2.32 -9.36
C PHE A 87 -14.41 0.82 -9.18
N GLU A 88 -15.32 -0.04 -9.65
CA GLU A 88 -15.15 -1.49 -9.61
C GLU A 88 -14.15 -1.98 -10.67
N GLY A 89 -13.37 -3.00 -10.32
CA GLY A 89 -12.38 -3.60 -11.22
C GLY A 89 -11.35 -2.57 -11.69
N ASN A 90 -11.14 -2.50 -13.01
CA ASN A 90 -10.20 -1.57 -13.63
C ASN A 90 -10.86 -0.23 -14.08
N ALA A 91 -12.12 0.03 -13.74
CA ALA A 91 -12.82 1.25 -14.16
C ALA A 91 -12.13 2.53 -13.65
N SER A 92 -11.54 2.48 -12.46
CA SER A 92 -10.79 3.59 -11.87
C SER A 92 -9.51 3.97 -12.62
N ALA A 93 -8.98 3.12 -13.51
CA ALA A 93 -7.82 3.45 -14.33
C ALA A 93 -8.07 4.59 -15.33
N SER A 94 -9.34 4.88 -15.67
CA SER A 94 -9.73 6.00 -16.56
C SER A 94 -9.88 7.34 -15.85
N VAL A 95 -9.81 7.37 -14.51
CA VAL A 95 -9.97 8.60 -13.72
C VAL A 95 -8.68 9.44 -13.78
N SER A 96 -8.81 10.74 -13.94
CA SER A 96 -7.67 11.67 -14.03
C SER A 96 -7.08 12.09 -12.67
N SER A 97 -7.89 11.99 -11.59
CA SER A 97 -7.47 12.26 -10.22
C SER A 97 -8.37 11.54 -9.22
N PHE A 98 -7.84 11.24 -8.03
CA PHE A 98 -8.55 10.63 -6.92
C PHE A 98 -8.68 11.62 -5.77
N PHE A 99 -9.90 12.05 -5.47
CA PHE A 99 -10.21 12.88 -4.30
C PHE A 99 -9.26 14.08 -4.13
N PRO A 100 -9.10 14.95 -5.15
CA PRO A 100 -8.09 16.01 -5.11
C PRO A 100 -8.33 17.06 -4.02
N GLN A 101 -9.53 17.09 -3.44
CA GLN A 101 -9.88 17.99 -2.34
C GLN A 101 -9.60 17.40 -0.95
N ASN A 102 -9.29 16.10 -0.88
CA ASN A 102 -9.01 15.44 0.38
C ASN A 102 -7.52 15.47 0.69
N ILE A 103 -7.19 15.59 1.98
CA ILE A 103 -5.83 15.47 2.47
C ILE A 103 -5.61 14.02 2.89
N CYS A 104 -4.70 13.35 2.22
CA CYS A 104 -4.31 11.97 2.49
C CYS A 104 -2.95 11.90 3.15
N LEU A 105 -2.56 10.73 3.66
CA LEU A 105 -1.30 10.53 4.35
C LEU A 105 -0.09 10.96 3.50
N GLY A 106 -0.09 10.64 2.20
CA GLY A 106 0.98 11.05 1.29
C GLY A 106 1.13 12.57 1.17
N ASP A 107 0.02 13.32 1.21
CA ASP A 107 0.04 14.79 1.20
C ASP A 107 0.68 15.34 2.48
N ILE A 108 0.30 14.80 3.64
CA ILE A 108 0.84 15.19 4.93
C ILE A 108 2.34 14.93 4.98
N LEU A 109 2.77 13.75 4.55
CA LEU A 109 4.18 13.37 4.51
C LEU A 109 4.97 14.28 3.56
N LYS A 110 4.45 14.53 2.36
CA LYS A 110 5.08 15.42 1.37
C LYS A 110 5.25 16.84 1.91
N THR A 111 4.18 17.41 2.46
CA THR A 111 4.22 18.75 3.08
C THR A 111 5.18 18.83 4.26
N SER A 112 5.42 17.69 4.92
CA SER A 112 6.36 17.57 6.04
C SER A 112 7.82 17.31 5.61
N GLY A 113 8.10 17.31 4.30
CA GLY A 113 9.45 17.15 3.76
C GLY A 113 9.87 15.71 3.46
N TYR A 114 8.93 14.75 3.47
CA TYR A 114 9.23 13.36 3.11
C TYR A 114 9.33 13.16 1.61
N GLU A 115 10.26 12.31 1.18
CA GLU A 115 10.19 11.65 -0.12
C GLU A 115 9.29 10.42 0.01
N ASN A 116 8.23 10.36 -0.79
CA ASN A 116 7.26 9.25 -0.77
C ASN A 116 7.55 8.29 -1.93
N CYS A 117 7.81 7.03 -1.60
CA CYS A 117 8.11 5.96 -2.54
C CYS A 117 7.11 4.82 -2.39
N PHE A 118 6.67 4.25 -3.51
CA PHE A 118 5.75 3.10 -3.55
C PHE A 118 6.30 2.01 -4.47
N VAL A 119 6.26 0.76 -4.01
CA VAL A 119 6.74 -0.42 -4.75
C VAL A 119 5.66 -1.50 -4.78
N GLN A 120 5.38 -2.04 -5.95
CA GLN A 120 4.55 -3.25 -6.14
C GLN A 120 5.03 -4.05 -7.35
N GLY A 121 4.66 -5.32 -7.42
CA GLY A 121 5.02 -6.19 -8.55
C GLY A 121 4.10 -6.06 -9.77
N ALA A 122 2.88 -5.57 -9.59
CA ALA A 122 1.88 -5.40 -10.62
C ALA A 122 2.00 -4.07 -11.37
N ASN A 123 1.27 -3.95 -12.48
CA ASN A 123 1.20 -2.69 -13.22
C ASN A 123 0.49 -1.61 -12.38
N LEU A 124 1.10 -0.45 -12.24
CA LEU A 124 0.57 0.67 -11.46
C LEU A 124 -0.71 1.29 -12.04
N ARG A 125 -0.97 1.12 -13.34
CA ARG A 125 -2.18 1.64 -14.00
C ARG A 125 -3.43 0.87 -13.60
N PHE A 126 -3.29 -0.39 -13.22
CA PHE A 126 -4.44 -1.20 -12.80
C PHE A 126 -5.15 -0.54 -11.62
N ALA A 127 -6.47 -0.43 -11.73
CA ALA A 127 -7.36 0.22 -10.75
C ALA A 127 -7.00 1.69 -10.45
N GLY A 128 -6.19 2.35 -11.28
CA GLY A 128 -5.82 3.76 -11.12
C GLY A 128 -4.88 4.06 -9.95
N LYS A 129 -4.11 3.07 -9.49
CA LYS A 129 -3.18 3.26 -8.36
C LYS A 129 -2.17 4.37 -8.61
N ASP A 130 -1.62 4.44 -9.83
CA ASP A 130 -0.69 5.51 -10.19
C ASP A 130 -1.34 6.90 -10.07
N VAL A 131 -2.56 7.05 -10.52
CA VAL A 131 -3.31 8.31 -10.44
C VAL A 131 -3.56 8.68 -8.98
N PHE A 132 -4.03 7.73 -8.17
CA PHE A 132 -4.24 7.94 -6.73
C PHE A 132 -2.96 8.41 -6.03
N LEU A 133 -1.87 7.67 -6.20
CA LEU A 133 -0.61 7.95 -5.52
C LEU A 133 0.00 9.28 -5.96
N LYS A 134 0.02 9.56 -7.26
CA LYS A 134 0.49 10.85 -7.79
C LYS A 134 -0.37 12.03 -7.33
N SER A 135 -1.68 11.84 -7.24
CA SER A 135 -2.61 12.87 -6.74
C SER A 135 -2.33 13.24 -5.28
N HIS A 136 -1.71 12.34 -4.51
CA HIS A 136 -1.51 12.48 -3.08
C HIS A 136 -0.04 12.38 -2.64
N GLY A 137 0.86 13.00 -3.39
CA GLY A 137 2.21 13.29 -2.95
C GLY A 137 3.26 12.21 -3.16
N PHE A 138 2.96 11.14 -3.92
CA PHE A 138 3.95 10.11 -4.26
C PHE A 138 4.65 10.47 -5.57
N ASP A 139 5.95 10.72 -5.52
CA ASP A 139 6.77 11.06 -6.68
C ASP A 139 7.53 9.85 -7.24
N HIS A 140 7.79 8.83 -6.42
CA HIS A 140 8.58 7.66 -6.77
C HIS A 140 7.70 6.41 -6.76
N LEU A 141 7.30 5.96 -7.95
CA LEU A 141 6.41 4.82 -8.14
C LEU A 141 7.11 3.72 -8.95
N TYR A 142 7.16 2.52 -8.39
CA TYR A 142 7.77 1.36 -9.01
C TYR A 142 6.77 0.20 -9.08
N GLY A 143 6.27 -0.06 -10.29
CA GLY A 143 5.45 -1.21 -10.61
C GLY A 143 6.14 -2.12 -11.61
N ALA A 144 5.39 -3.02 -12.23
CA ALA A 144 5.95 -4.03 -13.15
C ALA A 144 6.80 -3.43 -14.27
N GLU A 145 6.36 -2.32 -14.87
CA GLU A 145 7.06 -1.70 -15.99
C GLU A 145 8.39 -1.05 -15.55
N GLU A 146 8.42 -0.44 -14.39
CA GLU A 146 9.60 0.22 -13.84
C GLU A 146 10.61 -0.82 -13.32
N LEU A 147 10.13 -1.87 -12.66
CA LEU A 147 10.99 -2.89 -12.06
C LEU A 147 11.62 -3.85 -13.08
N LYS A 148 11.02 -4.06 -14.24
CA LYS A 148 11.53 -5.01 -15.24
C LYS A 148 12.97 -4.72 -15.69
N THR A 149 13.44 -3.49 -15.53
CA THR A 149 14.79 -3.07 -15.89
C THR A 149 15.81 -3.22 -14.76
N THR A 150 15.36 -3.45 -13.53
CA THR A 150 16.23 -3.51 -12.34
C THR A 150 16.24 -4.87 -11.65
N VAL A 151 15.20 -5.69 -11.85
CA VAL A 151 15.14 -7.05 -11.27
C VAL A 151 16.14 -7.98 -11.93
N ALA A 152 16.62 -8.99 -11.18
CA ALA A 152 17.60 -9.95 -11.65
C ALA A 152 17.06 -10.83 -12.79
N ASP A 153 15.80 -11.27 -12.70
CA ASP A 153 15.11 -12.07 -13.72
C ASP A 153 13.73 -11.46 -14.08
N PRO A 154 13.65 -10.71 -15.18
CA PRO A 154 12.37 -10.10 -15.62
C PRO A 154 11.31 -11.12 -16.03
N THR A 155 11.68 -12.39 -16.24
CA THR A 155 10.73 -13.46 -16.62
C THR A 155 10.11 -14.15 -15.41
N TYR A 156 10.68 -13.96 -14.22
CA TYR A 156 10.17 -14.51 -12.97
C TYR A 156 8.98 -13.70 -12.46
N ARG A 157 7.83 -13.99 -13.03
CA ARG A 157 6.56 -13.31 -12.75
C ARG A 157 5.36 -14.17 -13.14
N ASN A 158 4.19 -13.82 -12.63
CA ASN A 158 2.90 -14.36 -13.02
C ASN A 158 2.08 -13.31 -13.81
N ASP A 159 0.80 -13.60 -14.08
CA ASP A 159 -0.08 -12.70 -14.82
C ASP A 159 -0.35 -11.36 -14.12
N TRP A 160 -0.21 -11.30 -12.80
CA TRP A 160 -0.35 -10.07 -12.03
C TRP A 160 0.91 -9.22 -12.04
N GLY A 161 2.08 -9.83 -12.09
CA GLY A 161 3.36 -9.16 -12.04
C GLY A 161 4.43 -9.98 -11.35
N PHE A 162 5.42 -9.31 -10.76
CA PHE A 162 6.52 -9.95 -10.04
C PHE A 162 6.04 -10.55 -8.72
N TYR A 163 6.60 -11.69 -8.34
CA TYR A 163 6.34 -12.36 -7.07
C TYR A 163 6.82 -11.52 -5.88
N ASP A 164 6.26 -11.79 -4.70
CA ASP A 164 6.53 -11.01 -3.48
C ASP A 164 7.99 -11.05 -3.04
N ASP A 165 8.71 -12.15 -3.26
CA ASP A 165 10.15 -12.22 -2.97
C ASP A 165 10.93 -11.18 -3.78
N THR A 166 10.66 -11.04 -5.06
CA THR A 166 11.24 -9.99 -5.90
C THR A 166 10.82 -8.60 -5.44
N VAL A 167 9.54 -8.40 -5.13
CA VAL A 167 9.02 -7.10 -4.65
C VAL A 167 9.69 -6.69 -3.34
N LEU A 168 9.87 -7.61 -2.40
CA LEU A 168 10.53 -7.34 -1.13
C LEU A 168 12.03 -7.06 -1.30
N ASP A 169 12.72 -7.76 -2.20
CA ASP A 169 14.11 -7.45 -2.54
C ASP A 169 14.27 -6.06 -3.14
N GLU A 170 13.39 -5.68 -4.07
CA GLU A 170 13.40 -4.32 -4.66
C GLU A 170 13.03 -3.26 -3.62
N THR A 171 12.09 -3.56 -2.72
CA THR A 171 11.73 -2.67 -1.61
C THR A 171 12.91 -2.47 -0.67
N TRP A 172 13.66 -3.52 -0.37
CA TRP A 172 14.88 -3.42 0.44
C TRP A 172 15.94 -2.54 -0.23
N LYS A 173 16.17 -2.69 -1.53
CA LYS A 173 17.09 -1.84 -2.28
C LYS A 173 16.68 -0.37 -2.19
N LYS A 174 15.40 -0.06 -2.32
CA LYS A 174 14.88 1.31 -2.16
C LYS A 174 15.05 1.82 -0.74
N PHE A 175 14.85 0.98 0.26
CA PHE A 175 15.12 1.33 1.65
C PHE A 175 16.59 1.72 1.87
N GLU A 176 17.53 0.96 1.34
CA GLU A 176 18.97 1.28 1.42
C GLU A 176 19.30 2.60 0.73
N GLU A 177 18.83 2.80 -0.52
CA GLU A 177 19.03 4.03 -1.27
C GLU A 177 18.47 5.25 -0.53
N LEU A 178 17.24 5.18 -0.04
CA LEU A 178 16.58 6.26 0.68
C LEU A 178 17.26 6.54 2.03
N SER A 179 17.70 5.51 2.72
CA SER A 179 18.44 5.65 4.00
C SER A 179 19.76 6.38 3.81
N GLN A 180 20.43 6.19 2.68
CA GLN A 180 21.70 6.84 2.34
C GLN A 180 21.52 8.26 1.79
N SER A 181 20.31 8.64 1.38
CA SER A 181 20.04 9.96 0.80
C SER A 181 20.16 11.12 1.79
N GLY A 182 20.08 10.84 3.08
CA GLY A 182 20.05 11.84 4.14
C GLY A 182 18.71 12.58 4.27
N LYS A 183 17.72 12.24 3.46
CA LYS A 183 16.38 12.83 3.49
C LYS A 183 15.40 11.98 4.29
N ARG A 184 14.39 12.62 4.89
CA ARG A 184 13.26 11.93 5.49
C ARG A 184 12.45 11.26 4.38
N PHE A 185 12.04 10.00 4.56
CA PHE A 185 11.31 9.25 3.53
C PHE A 185 10.17 8.41 4.10
N SER A 186 9.23 8.12 3.24
CA SER A 186 8.26 7.05 3.40
C SER A 186 8.42 6.02 2.29
N LEU A 187 8.33 4.75 2.64
CA LEU A 187 8.43 3.63 1.71
C LEU A 187 7.24 2.71 1.90
N PHE A 188 6.38 2.67 0.88
CA PHE A 188 5.19 1.83 0.83
C PHE A 188 5.42 0.65 -0.10
N ALA A 189 5.01 -0.54 0.31
CA ALA A 189 5.04 -1.73 -0.53
C ALA A 189 3.70 -2.45 -0.49
N LEU A 190 3.32 -3.09 -1.59
CA LEU A 190 2.12 -3.91 -1.72
C LEU A 190 2.51 -5.30 -2.21
N THR A 191 2.16 -6.33 -1.45
CA THR A 191 2.34 -7.74 -1.83
C THR A 191 1.17 -8.24 -2.67
N VAL A 192 1.32 -9.39 -3.34
CA VAL A 192 0.28 -9.96 -4.22
C VAL A 192 0.16 -11.48 -4.15
N ASP A 193 1.17 -12.19 -3.64
CA ASP A 193 1.21 -13.67 -3.72
C ASP A 193 0.06 -14.35 -2.98
N THR A 194 -0.48 -13.73 -1.94
CA THR A 194 -1.67 -14.22 -1.21
C THR A 194 -3.01 -13.76 -1.81
N HIS A 195 -3.01 -13.15 -3.00
CA HIS A 195 -4.24 -12.67 -3.65
C HIS A 195 -5.20 -13.82 -3.94
N HIS A 196 -6.48 -13.62 -3.60
CA HIS A 196 -7.53 -14.61 -3.86
C HIS A 196 -7.76 -14.81 -5.39
N PRO A 197 -8.36 -15.96 -5.85
CA PRO A 197 -8.86 -17.06 -5.01
C PRO A 197 -7.77 -18.04 -4.51
N ASP A 198 -6.70 -18.25 -5.28
CA ASP A 198 -5.78 -19.38 -5.06
C ASP A 198 -4.39 -18.96 -4.60
N GLY A 199 -4.09 -17.66 -4.66
CA GLY A 199 -2.73 -17.16 -4.41
C GLY A 199 -1.73 -17.61 -5.47
N PHE A 200 -0.45 -17.30 -5.21
CA PHE A 200 0.67 -17.67 -6.09
C PHE A 200 1.83 -18.15 -5.22
N ILE A 201 2.52 -19.18 -5.70
CA ILE A 201 3.68 -19.75 -5.01
C ILE A 201 4.94 -19.29 -5.74
N SER A 202 5.82 -18.61 -5.02
CA SER A 202 7.18 -18.29 -5.47
C SER A 202 7.97 -19.59 -5.72
N ARG A 203 8.85 -19.62 -6.71
CA ARG A 203 9.60 -20.83 -7.09
C ARG A 203 10.95 -20.90 -6.39
#